data_0c0fb646e9ff3a3441e9d17c69fd3a95
#
_entry.id   0c0fb646e9ff3a3441e9d17c69fd3a95
#
_cell.length_a   1.000
_cell.length_b   1.000
_cell.length_c   1.000
_cell.angle_alpha   90.00
_cell.angle_beta   90.00
_cell.angle_gamma   90.00
#
_symmetry.space_group_name_H-M   'P 1'
#
loop_
_entity.id
_entity.type
_entity.pdbx_description
1 polymer ?
#
loop_
_entity_poly.entity_id
_entity_poly.type
_entity_poly.pdbx_seq_one_letter_code
_entity_poly.pdbx_strand_id
1 'polypeptide(L)'
;VAVQRLRRCGFGGETAAAIRAFQRDRGLEVDGVIGSDTYQSLMGRTIPVSRAGSASLSRRVISLALQYEGVPYVFGGTSPRGFDCSGFTQYVFSRSGLYLPRAADDQYAVGTPVSISRLQPGDLVFFSTYEVGPSHVGIYLGDGDFISATSSSGIAITSLYSGYWADCYIGARRI
;
A
#
# COMPACT_ATOMS: atom_id res chain seq x y z
N VAL A 1 -14.25 22.62 7.80
CA VAL A 1 -14.86 21.51 8.57
C VAL A 1 -14.23 20.17 8.21
N ALA A 2 -14.00 19.85 6.91
CA ALA A 2 -13.38 18.62 6.45
C ALA A 2 -11.91 18.46 6.92
N VAL A 3 -11.12 19.52 6.87
CA VAL A 3 -9.71 19.55 7.27
C VAL A 3 -9.52 19.30 8.78
N GLN A 4 -10.49 19.69 9.62
CA GLN A 4 -10.43 19.42 11.07
C GLN A 4 -10.76 17.96 11.41
N ARG A 5 -11.56 17.25 10.59
CA ARG A 5 -11.83 15.82 10.76
C ARG A 5 -10.60 14.96 10.47
N LEU A 6 -9.83 15.31 9.43
CA LEU A 6 -8.60 14.59 9.08
C LEU A 6 -7.51 14.62 10.17
N ARG A 7 -7.54 15.62 11.07
CA ARG A 7 -6.58 15.75 12.18
C ARG A 7 -6.91 14.87 13.40
N ARG A 8 -8.10 14.26 13.48
CA ARG A 8 -8.57 13.48 14.63
C ARG A 8 -8.70 11.98 14.40
N CYS A 9 -8.61 11.51 13.17
CA CYS A 9 -8.73 10.09 12.85
C CYS A 9 -7.36 9.43 12.82
N GLY A 10 -7.17 8.38 13.59
CA GLY A 10 -6.11 7.42 13.35
C GLY A 10 -6.28 6.83 11.93
N PHE A 11 -5.18 6.44 11.29
CA PHE A 11 -5.19 5.91 9.92
C PHE A 11 -5.90 4.54 9.88
N GLY A 12 -7.16 4.52 9.48
CA GLY A 12 -8.01 3.34 9.28
C GLY A 12 -8.99 3.58 8.12
N GLY A 13 -9.92 2.66 7.91
CA GLY A 13 -10.94 2.75 6.86
C GLY A 13 -11.72 4.06 6.84
N GLU A 14 -11.95 4.66 8.01
CA GLU A 14 -12.58 5.99 8.14
C GLU A 14 -11.74 7.10 7.49
N THR A 15 -10.41 7.00 7.56
CA THR A 15 -9.50 7.98 6.93
C THR A 15 -9.56 7.90 5.41
N ALA A 16 -9.56 6.69 4.85
CA ALA A 16 -9.70 6.50 3.41
C ALA A 16 -11.07 7.01 2.90
N ALA A 17 -12.14 6.77 3.64
CA ALA A 17 -13.46 7.30 3.33
C ALA A 17 -13.51 8.83 3.39
N ALA A 18 -12.85 9.45 4.38
CA ALA A 18 -12.74 10.90 4.50
C ALA A 18 -11.93 11.52 3.35
N ILE A 19 -10.85 10.85 2.91
CA ILE A 19 -10.05 11.28 1.76
C ILE A 19 -10.87 11.22 0.48
N ARG A 20 -11.61 10.13 0.23
CA ARG A 20 -12.50 10.01 -0.94
C ARG A 20 -13.61 11.07 -0.94
N ALA A 21 -14.21 11.35 0.22
CA ALA A 21 -15.20 12.40 0.34
C ALA A 21 -14.61 13.77 -0.03
N PHE A 22 -13.42 14.09 0.49
CA PHE A 22 -12.70 15.32 0.16
C PHE A 22 -12.35 15.41 -1.33
N GLN A 23 -11.84 14.31 -1.92
CA GLN A 23 -11.51 14.25 -3.34
C GLN A 23 -12.74 14.51 -4.22
N ARG A 24 -13.89 13.92 -3.85
CA ARG A 24 -15.17 14.14 -4.55
C ARG A 24 -15.62 15.59 -4.46
N ASP A 25 -15.55 16.20 -3.27
CA ASP A 25 -15.94 17.61 -3.06
C ASP A 25 -15.08 18.59 -3.86
N ARG A 26 -13.84 18.20 -4.17
CA ARG A 26 -12.88 19.03 -4.91
C ARG A 26 -12.76 18.67 -6.39
N GLY A 27 -13.55 17.72 -6.88
CA GLY A 27 -13.48 17.25 -8.27
C GLY A 27 -12.16 16.58 -8.62
N LEU A 28 -11.49 15.99 -7.64
CA LEU A 28 -10.25 15.23 -7.80
C LEU A 28 -10.55 13.77 -8.13
N GLU A 29 -9.55 13.03 -8.59
CA GLU A 29 -9.64 11.57 -8.72
C GLU A 29 -9.94 10.95 -7.35
N VAL A 30 -11.02 10.13 -7.27
CA VAL A 30 -11.54 9.59 -6.01
C VAL A 30 -10.94 8.20 -5.74
N ASP A 31 -9.65 8.16 -5.46
CA ASP A 31 -8.88 6.94 -5.23
C ASP A 31 -8.64 6.62 -3.73
N GLY A 32 -8.89 7.58 -2.85
CA GLY A 32 -8.65 7.45 -1.41
C GLY A 32 -7.19 7.62 -1.01
N VAL A 33 -6.33 8.05 -1.92
CA VAL A 33 -4.89 8.29 -1.70
C VAL A 33 -4.60 9.79 -1.64
N ILE A 34 -3.76 10.21 -0.71
CA ILE A 34 -3.27 11.60 -0.69
C ILE A 34 -2.09 11.71 -1.67
N GLY A 35 -2.42 11.75 -2.96
CA GLY A 35 -1.48 12.07 -4.02
C GLY A 35 -1.18 13.57 -4.12
N SER A 36 -0.42 13.97 -5.16
CA SER A 36 -0.02 15.38 -5.39
C SER A 36 -1.18 16.35 -5.40
N ASP A 37 -2.25 16.02 -6.11
CA ASP A 37 -3.40 16.90 -6.33
C ASP A 37 -4.28 17.01 -5.08
N THR A 38 -4.46 15.89 -4.38
CA THR A 38 -5.14 15.85 -3.08
C THR A 38 -4.35 16.65 -2.04
N TYR A 39 -3.03 16.48 -1.99
CA TYR A 39 -2.16 17.23 -1.09
C TYR A 39 -2.17 18.74 -1.40
N GLN A 40 -2.06 19.11 -2.69
CA GLN A 40 -2.13 20.50 -3.12
C GLN A 40 -3.45 21.15 -2.73
N SER A 41 -4.55 20.43 -2.94
CA SER A 41 -5.89 20.92 -2.59
C SER A 41 -6.10 21.05 -1.08
N LEU A 42 -5.44 20.20 -0.27
CA LEU A 42 -5.49 20.24 1.20
C LEU A 42 -4.60 21.31 1.81
N MET A 43 -3.41 21.50 1.25
CA MET A 43 -2.35 22.31 1.85
C MET A 43 -2.13 23.65 1.15
N GLY A 44 -2.76 23.87 0.00
CA GLY A 44 -2.62 25.11 -0.80
C GLY A 44 -1.24 25.29 -1.46
N ARG A 45 -0.42 24.23 -1.51
CA ARG A 45 0.90 24.24 -2.14
C ARG A 45 1.20 22.93 -2.84
N THR A 46 1.88 23.01 -3.98
CA THR A 46 2.33 21.84 -4.75
C THR A 46 3.44 21.09 -4.02
N ILE A 47 3.34 19.75 -4.01
CA ILE A 47 4.55 18.95 -3.85
C ILE A 47 5.34 19.12 -5.16
N PRO A 48 6.63 19.45 -5.14
CA PRO A 48 7.42 19.48 -6.37
C PRO A 48 7.58 18.04 -6.88
N VAL A 49 6.66 17.62 -7.76
CA VAL A 49 6.71 16.32 -8.42
C VAL A 49 7.34 16.51 -9.78
N SER A 50 8.62 16.20 -9.91
CA SER A 50 9.21 15.97 -11.24
C SER A 50 8.61 14.69 -11.84
N ARG A 51 8.47 14.63 -13.18
CA ARG A 51 8.02 13.42 -13.92
C ARG A 51 8.92 12.16 -13.67
N ALA A 52 10.04 12.31 -13.00
CA ALA A 52 10.82 11.22 -12.41
C ALA A 52 10.19 10.65 -11.11
N GLY A 53 9.05 11.19 -10.64
CA GLY A 53 8.50 10.94 -9.32
C GLY A 53 8.01 9.51 -9.11
N SER A 54 7.30 8.90 -10.07
CA SER A 54 6.77 7.54 -9.89
C SER A 54 7.88 6.48 -9.89
N ALA A 55 8.82 6.54 -10.83
CA ALA A 55 9.97 5.64 -10.85
C ALA A 55 10.92 5.85 -9.66
N SER A 56 11.01 7.07 -9.14
CA SER A 56 11.74 7.41 -7.93
C SER A 56 11.02 6.90 -6.67
N LEU A 57 9.70 6.96 -6.62
CA LEU A 57 8.88 6.44 -5.54
C LEU A 57 8.95 4.91 -5.46
N SER A 58 8.71 4.20 -6.58
CA SER A 58 8.81 2.75 -6.64
C SER A 58 10.18 2.25 -6.19
N ARG A 59 11.26 2.91 -6.64
CA ARG A 59 12.62 2.56 -6.19
C ARG A 59 12.80 2.76 -4.69
N ARG A 60 12.27 3.85 -4.10
CA ARG A 60 12.34 4.07 -2.65
C ARG A 60 11.56 3.03 -1.88
N VAL A 61 10.34 2.74 -2.30
CA VAL A 61 9.48 1.70 -1.71
C VAL A 61 10.20 0.35 -1.71
N ILE A 62 10.70 -0.08 -2.86
CA ILE A 62 11.40 -1.36 -3.01
C ILE A 62 12.70 -1.39 -2.19
N SER A 63 13.54 -0.36 -2.34
CA SER A 63 14.81 -0.29 -1.60
C SER A 63 14.60 -0.32 -0.10
N LEU A 64 13.53 0.31 0.39
CA LEU A 64 13.18 0.27 1.80
C LEU A 64 12.60 -1.08 2.21
N ALA A 65 11.73 -1.66 1.40
CA ALA A 65 11.13 -2.98 1.69
C ALA A 65 12.20 -4.07 1.84
N LEU A 66 13.17 -4.10 0.95
CA LEU A 66 14.28 -5.08 0.97
C LEU A 66 15.17 -4.98 2.22
N GLN A 67 15.26 -3.82 2.88
CA GLN A 67 16.03 -3.68 4.12
C GLN A 67 15.42 -4.43 5.31
N TYR A 68 14.16 -4.81 5.21
CA TYR A 68 13.44 -5.53 6.28
C TYR A 68 13.31 -7.03 6.01
N GLU A 69 13.94 -7.55 4.95
CA GLU A 69 13.96 -9.00 4.70
C GLU A 69 14.48 -9.75 5.93
N GLY A 70 13.79 -10.82 6.33
CA GLY A 70 14.10 -11.62 7.52
C GLY A 70 13.55 -11.06 8.84
N VAL A 71 12.94 -9.86 8.87
CA VAL A 71 12.26 -9.37 10.08
C VAL A 71 11.09 -10.29 10.42
N PRO A 72 10.92 -10.70 11.72
CA PRO A 72 9.88 -11.63 12.12
C PRO A 72 8.46 -11.14 11.83
N TYR A 73 7.57 -12.09 11.56
CA TYR A 73 6.14 -11.84 11.56
C TYR A 73 5.62 -11.63 12.99
N VAL A 74 4.85 -10.57 13.20
CA VAL A 74 4.11 -10.32 14.43
C VAL A 74 2.71 -9.89 14.05
N PHE A 75 1.69 -10.62 14.49
CA PHE A 75 0.30 -10.24 14.24
C PHE A 75 0.02 -8.86 14.84
N GLY A 76 -0.57 -7.95 14.05
CA GLY A 76 -0.75 -6.55 14.44
C GLY A 76 0.53 -5.70 14.42
N GLY A 77 1.67 -6.25 14.01
CA GLY A 77 2.96 -5.58 14.00
C GLY A 77 3.08 -4.50 12.93
N THR A 78 3.66 -3.35 13.30
CA THR A 78 3.81 -2.18 12.42
C THR A 78 5.19 -1.54 12.53
N SER A 79 6.17 -2.25 13.06
CA SER A 79 7.50 -1.70 13.35
C SER A 79 8.62 -2.68 12.99
N PRO A 80 9.88 -2.21 12.87
CA PRO A 80 11.03 -3.08 12.60
C PRO A 80 11.28 -4.20 13.61
N ARG A 81 10.56 -4.23 14.74
CA ARG A 81 10.60 -5.35 15.70
C ARG A 81 9.72 -6.54 15.29
N GLY A 82 8.84 -6.33 14.33
CA GLY A 82 7.95 -7.30 13.74
C GLY A 82 6.81 -6.65 13.00
N PHE A 83 6.41 -7.26 11.91
CA PHE A 83 5.34 -6.79 11.04
C PHE A 83 4.31 -7.89 10.78
N ASP A 84 3.05 -7.51 10.60
CA ASP A 84 2.13 -8.29 9.76
C ASP A 84 2.15 -7.78 8.31
N CYS A 85 1.40 -8.42 7.41
CA CYS A 85 1.45 -8.13 5.99
C CYS A 85 1.07 -6.68 5.65
N SER A 86 -0.05 -6.20 6.16
CA SER A 86 -0.54 -4.84 5.91
C SER A 86 0.18 -3.78 6.75
N GLY A 87 0.68 -4.11 7.93
CA GLY A 87 1.54 -3.23 8.72
C GLY A 87 2.90 -3.00 8.07
N PHE A 88 3.44 -4.02 7.41
CA PHE A 88 4.67 -3.90 6.62
C PHE A 88 4.49 -2.94 5.44
N THR A 89 3.47 -3.16 4.61
CA THR A 89 3.20 -2.28 3.47
C THR A 89 2.89 -0.85 3.92
N GLN A 90 2.06 -0.68 4.96
CA GLN A 90 1.77 0.62 5.55
C GLN A 90 3.05 1.35 6.00
N TYR A 91 3.94 0.65 6.70
CA TYR A 91 5.20 1.20 7.18
C TYR A 91 6.10 1.65 6.02
N VAL A 92 6.33 0.79 5.03
CA VAL A 92 7.20 1.08 3.88
C VAL A 92 6.69 2.27 3.08
N PHE A 93 5.38 2.30 2.80
CA PHE A 93 4.78 3.41 2.05
C PHE A 93 4.79 4.72 2.85
N SER A 94 4.51 4.69 4.14
CA SER A 94 4.55 5.91 4.98
C SER A 94 5.95 6.52 5.02
N ARG A 95 6.99 5.69 5.11
CA ARG A 95 8.39 6.14 5.04
C ARG A 95 8.78 6.65 3.66
N SER A 96 8.05 6.25 2.64
CA SER A 96 8.23 6.74 1.26
C SER A 96 7.39 7.98 0.95
N GLY A 97 6.60 8.48 1.92
CA GLY A 97 5.79 9.69 1.80
C GLY A 97 4.35 9.44 1.35
N LEU A 98 3.89 8.20 1.32
CA LEU A 98 2.51 7.81 1.03
C LEU A 98 1.88 7.10 2.24
N TYR A 99 0.60 7.36 2.47
CA TYR A 99 -0.12 6.78 3.61
C TYR A 99 -1.13 5.74 3.14
N LEU A 100 -1.00 4.52 3.65
CA LEU A 100 -1.93 3.42 3.43
C LEU A 100 -2.81 3.19 4.68
N PRO A 101 -4.04 2.71 4.50
CA PRO A 101 -4.85 2.18 5.61
C PRO A 101 -4.14 1.04 6.33
N ARG A 102 -4.63 0.70 7.56
CA ARG A 102 -4.00 -0.33 8.37
C ARG A 102 -4.30 -1.75 7.89
N ALA A 103 -5.53 -2.04 7.53
CA ALA A 103 -5.97 -3.39 7.18
C ALA A 103 -5.77 -3.68 5.68
N ALA A 104 -5.59 -4.96 5.32
CA ALA A 104 -5.32 -5.36 3.95
C ALA A 104 -6.51 -5.11 3.00
N ASP A 105 -7.73 -5.33 3.48
CA ASP A 105 -8.97 -5.07 2.76
C ASP A 105 -9.17 -3.56 2.50
N ASP A 106 -8.87 -2.72 3.48
CA ASP A 106 -8.86 -1.26 3.32
C ASP A 106 -7.78 -0.80 2.31
N GLN A 107 -6.61 -1.43 2.32
CA GLN A 107 -5.56 -1.17 1.33
C GLN A 107 -5.98 -1.59 -0.08
N TYR A 108 -6.73 -2.71 -0.19
CA TYR A 108 -7.30 -3.14 -1.47
C TYR A 108 -8.35 -2.17 -2.01
N ALA A 109 -8.99 -1.41 -1.13
CA ALA A 109 -10.00 -0.44 -1.50
C ALA A 109 -9.44 0.93 -1.95
N VAL A 110 -8.13 1.17 -1.84
CA VAL A 110 -7.48 2.42 -2.28
C VAL A 110 -6.58 2.19 -3.50
N GLY A 111 -6.22 3.28 -4.17
CA GLY A 111 -5.39 3.24 -5.37
C GLY A 111 -6.14 2.81 -6.65
N THR A 112 -5.39 2.66 -7.72
CA THR A 112 -5.90 2.29 -9.04
C THR A 112 -5.77 0.78 -9.25
N PRO A 113 -6.83 0.05 -9.67
CA PRO A 113 -6.74 -1.35 -10.02
C PRO A 113 -5.74 -1.62 -11.15
N VAL A 114 -4.91 -2.64 -10.97
CA VAL A 114 -3.90 -3.05 -11.96
C VAL A 114 -4.12 -4.50 -12.34
N SER A 115 -4.17 -4.79 -13.64
CA SER A 115 -4.18 -6.17 -14.13
C SER A 115 -2.82 -6.83 -13.96
N ILE A 116 -2.79 -8.16 -13.76
CA ILE A 116 -1.55 -8.92 -13.57
C ILE A 116 -0.52 -8.69 -14.69
N SER A 117 -1.00 -8.50 -15.93
CA SER A 117 -0.15 -8.24 -17.11
C SER A 117 0.44 -6.82 -17.16
N ARG A 118 -0.02 -5.92 -16.28
CA ARG A 118 0.43 -4.52 -16.19
C ARG A 118 1.11 -4.20 -14.86
N LEU A 119 1.42 -5.21 -14.06
CA LEU A 119 2.15 -5.04 -12.81
C LEU A 119 3.47 -4.32 -13.03
N GLN A 120 3.76 -3.39 -12.15
CA GLN A 120 5.03 -2.65 -12.11
C GLN A 120 5.63 -2.73 -10.71
N PRO A 121 6.95 -2.72 -10.59
CA PRO A 121 7.61 -2.68 -9.28
C PRO A 121 7.07 -1.55 -8.39
N GLY A 122 6.68 -1.89 -7.17
CA GLY A 122 6.03 -0.99 -6.22
C GLY A 122 4.50 -1.09 -6.14
N ASP A 123 3.84 -1.83 -7.05
CA ASP A 123 2.42 -2.13 -6.93
C ASP A 123 2.15 -3.03 -5.72
N LEU A 124 1.00 -2.86 -5.08
CA LEU A 124 0.52 -3.78 -4.06
C LEU A 124 -0.17 -4.97 -4.71
N VAL A 125 0.18 -6.18 -4.29
CA VAL A 125 -0.46 -7.44 -4.71
C VAL A 125 -1.22 -8.04 -3.54
N PHE A 126 -2.42 -8.55 -3.79
CA PHE A 126 -3.36 -8.99 -2.77
C PHE A 126 -3.79 -10.44 -2.99
N PHE A 127 -4.00 -11.13 -1.87
CA PHE A 127 -4.31 -12.55 -1.84
C PHE A 127 -5.42 -12.85 -0.85
N SER A 128 -6.24 -13.85 -1.18
CA SER A 128 -7.23 -14.47 -0.29
C SER A 128 -6.59 -15.71 0.33
N THR A 129 -6.10 -15.61 1.55
CA THR A 129 -5.34 -16.67 2.22
C THR A 129 -6.13 -17.36 3.34
N TYR A 130 -6.23 -16.74 4.52
CA TYR A 130 -6.92 -17.28 5.68
C TYR A 130 -8.38 -16.85 5.80
N GLU A 131 -8.79 -15.83 5.05
CA GLU A 131 -10.16 -15.34 4.98
C GLU A 131 -10.55 -15.10 3.52
N VAL A 132 -11.85 -15.14 3.22
CA VAL A 132 -12.38 -14.77 1.91
C VAL A 132 -12.19 -13.27 1.68
N GLY A 133 -11.57 -12.90 0.57
CA GLY A 133 -11.25 -11.51 0.24
C GLY A 133 -9.79 -11.15 0.50
N PRO A 134 -9.45 -9.85 0.51
CA PRO A 134 -8.06 -9.39 0.62
C PRO A 134 -7.52 -9.54 2.05
N SER A 135 -7.08 -10.75 2.39
CA SER A 135 -6.57 -11.09 3.72
C SER A 135 -5.05 -11.04 3.82
N HIS A 136 -4.34 -10.95 2.68
CA HIS A 136 -2.89 -10.80 2.65
C HIS A 136 -2.47 -9.82 1.56
N VAL A 137 -1.36 -9.10 1.80
CA VAL A 137 -0.82 -8.08 0.90
C VAL A 137 0.70 -8.11 0.88
N GLY A 138 1.28 -7.86 -0.30
CA GLY A 138 2.71 -7.69 -0.50
C GLY A 138 3.02 -6.57 -1.49
N ILE A 139 4.30 -6.28 -1.66
CA ILE A 139 4.83 -5.28 -2.60
C ILE A 139 5.48 -6.01 -3.77
N TYR A 140 5.00 -5.79 -4.98
CA TYR A 140 5.56 -6.38 -6.19
C TYR A 140 6.95 -5.80 -6.49
N LEU A 141 7.92 -6.66 -6.74
CA LEU A 141 9.31 -6.29 -6.98
C LEU A 141 9.66 -6.24 -8.49
N GLY A 142 8.89 -6.90 -9.32
CA GLY A 142 9.17 -7.17 -10.72
C GLY A 142 9.44 -8.66 -10.97
N ASP A 143 9.50 -9.05 -12.23
CA ASP A 143 9.84 -10.40 -12.69
C ASP A 143 9.03 -11.55 -12.06
N GLY A 144 7.86 -11.23 -11.53
CA GLY A 144 6.96 -12.17 -10.87
C GLY A 144 7.19 -12.31 -9.38
N ASP A 145 8.13 -11.61 -8.79
CA ASP A 145 8.41 -11.67 -7.36
C ASP A 145 7.73 -10.56 -6.57
N PHE A 146 7.37 -10.84 -5.33
CA PHE A 146 6.86 -9.88 -4.37
C PHE A 146 7.45 -10.13 -2.98
N ILE A 147 7.47 -9.09 -2.14
CA ILE A 147 7.92 -9.15 -0.76
C ILE A 147 6.75 -8.92 0.18
N SER A 148 6.58 -9.77 1.18
CA SER A 148 5.52 -9.66 2.19
C SER A 148 5.93 -10.25 3.52
N ALA A 149 5.21 -9.89 4.60
CA ALA A 149 5.38 -10.51 5.91
C ALA A 149 4.49 -11.76 6.02
N THR A 150 5.09 -12.92 6.15
CA THR A 150 4.43 -14.22 6.28
C THR A 150 4.69 -14.83 7.66
N SER A 151 3.70 -15.54 8.22
CA SER A 151 3.80 -16.16 9.54
C SER A 151 4.87 -17.26 9.61
N SER A 152 5.22 -17.87 8.47
CA SER A 152 6.22 -18.94 8.39
C SER A 152 7.67 -18.47 8.26
N SER A 153 7.88 -17.30 7.62
CA SER A 153 9.23 -16.86 7.21
C SER A 153 9.56 -15.42 7.59
N GLY A 154 8.61 -14.72 8.24
CA GLY A 154 8.74 -13.28 8.42
C GLY A 154 8.63 -12.54 7.11
N ILE A 155 9.39 -11.46 6.94
CA ILE A 155 9.46 -10.74 5.67
C ILE A 155 10.34 -11.52 4.71
N ALA A 156 9.73 -11.97 3.61
CA ALA A 156 10.39 -12.79 2.61
C ALA A 156 9.93 -12.45 1.19
N ILE A 157 10.82 -12.73 0.22
CA ILE A 157 10.52 -12.65 -1.20
C ILE A 157 9.94 -13.99 -1.65
N THR A 158 8.87 -13.92 -2.42
CA THR A 158 8.14 -15.10 -2.92
C THR A 158 7.68 -14.85 -4.35
N SER A 159 7.59 -15.91 -5.16
CA SER A 159 7.06 -15.79 -6.52
C SER A 159 5.54 -15.74 -6.54
N LEU A 160 5.00 -14.77 -7.25
CA LEU A 160 3.56 -14.62 -7.55
C LEU A 160 3.00 -15.80 -8.33
N TYR A 161 3.86 -16.49 -9.09
CA TYR A 161 3.50 -17.62 -9.95
C TYR A 161 3.74 -19.00 -9.31
N SER A 162 4.20 -19.05 -8.06
CA SER A 162 4.32 -20.32 -7.33
C SER A 162 2.96 -20.78 -6.81
N GLY A 163 2.66 -22.09 -6.89
CA GLY A 163 1.38 -22.73 -6.65
C GLY A 163 0.44 -22.03 -5.67
N TYR A 164 0.75 -22.04 -4.38
CA TYR A 164 -0.10 -21.44 -3.35
C TYR A 164 -0.43 -19.95 -3.61
N TRP A 165 0.56 -19.15 -3.95
CA TRP A 165 0.34 -17.71 -4.15
C TRP A 165 -0.41 -17.40 -5.43
N ALA A 166 -0.17 -18.19 -6.49
CA ALA A 166 -0.91 -18.07 -7.75
C ALA A 166 -2.40 -18.38 -7.54
N ASP A 167 -2.70 -19.41 -6.75
CA ASP A 167 -4.07 -19.84 -6.45
C ASP A 167 -4.81 -18.83 -5.55
N CYS A 168 -4.10 -18.14 -4.67
CA CYS A 168 -4.67 -17.17 -3.73
C CYS A 168 -4.74 -15.73 -4.28
N TYR A 169 -4.12 -15.42 -5.42
CA TYR A 169 -4.07 -14.07 -5.97
C TYR A 169 -5.45 -13.54 -6.38
N ILE A 170 -5.80 -12.35 -5.93
CA ILE A 170 -7.10 -11.73 -6.21
C ILE A 170 -7.03 -10.37 -6.90
N GLY A 171 -5.85 -9.75 -6.99
CA GLY A 171 -5.71 -8.48 -7.68
C GLY A 171 -4.55 -7.63 -7.19
N ALA A 172 -4.39 -6.45 -7.81
CA ALA A 172 -3.35 -5.50 -7.44
C ALA A 172 -3.86 -4.06 -7.44
N ARG A 173 -3.11 -3.19 -6.76
CA ARG A 173 -3.36 -1.74 -6.68
C ARG A 173 -2.06 -0.96 -6.89
N ARG A 174 -2.14 0.10 -7.69
CA ARG A 174 -1.09 1.12 -7.79
C ARG A 174 -1.46 2.31 -6.94
N ILE A 175 -0.55 2.71 -6.08
CA ILE A 175 -0.69 3.82 -5.14
C ILE A 175 0.04 5.04 -5.70
#